data_0023fc861124de8dc4b0c3155dba7232
#
_entry.id   0023fc861124de8dc4b0c3155dba7232
#
_cell.length_a   1.000
_cell.length_b   1.000
_cell.length_c   1.000
_cell.angle_alpha   90.00
_cell.angle_beta   90.00
_cell.angle_gamma   90.00
#
_symmetry.space_group_name_H-M   'P 1'
#
loop_
_entity.id
_entity.type
_entity.pdbx_description
1 polymer ?
#
loop_
_entity_poly.entity_id
_entity_poly.type
_entity_poly.pdbx_seq_one_letter_code
_entity_poly.pdbx_strand_id
1 'polypeptide(L)'
;MHKSRILILITISLSLIGCASQKAWKYGPEPFISGVPPQVNKTVVVTPFNDQRINENSNMVAMYLIPLMPFGWQDLNTPEGVQAHVSSGLWIWRPNEDIAKASYEELNSSNLFKEVFYSTRASEGDLVLQGTIKSTKYDGKLFTYGLSAYGPVLWWIGLPAANVSNELVVSFKLEDRKNNKVLWEKEYRDEVSHTSVIYSLSSDFEYPDMLKKILLNVVKDIKSDLPNLKTKLVN
;
A
#
# COMPACT_ATOMS: atom_id res chain seq x y z
N MET A 1 -1.93 41.64 32.89
CA MET A 1 -1.19 41.32 31.66
C MET A 1 -0.60 39.89 31.63
N HIS A 2 -0.12 39.31 32.73
CA HIS A 2 0.45 37.96 32.74
C HIS A 2 -0.58 36.83 32.45
N LYS A 3 -1.78 36.91 33.01
CA LYS A 3 -2.86 35.91 32.83
C LYS A 3 -3.33 35.82 31.37
N SER A 4 -3.39 36.96 30.66
CA SER A 4 -3.76 36.95 29.24
C SER A 4 -2.72 36.30 28.31
N ARG A 5 -1.43 36.48 28.64
CA ARG A 5 -0.34 35.85 27.85
C ARG A 5 -0.29 34.31 28.03
N ILE A 6 -0.57 33.82 29.26
CA ILE A 6 -0.66 32.40 29.56
C ILE A 6 -1.85 31.77 28.84
N LEU A 7 -2.99 32.46 28.80
CA LEU A 7 -4.19 31.97 28.09
C LEU A 7 -3.94 31.86 26.57
N ILE A 8 -3.25 32.82 25.96
CA ILE A 8 -2.88 32.79 24.54
C ILE A 8 -1.91 31.63 24.24
N LEU A 9 -0.93 31.40 25.10
CA LEU A 9 0.01 30.26 24.94
C LEU A 9 -0.69 28.91 25.06
N ILE A 10 -1.66 28.77 25.98
CA ILE A 10 -2.45 27.54 26.13
C ILE A 10 -3.35 27.33 24.91
N THR A 11 -3.96 28.39 24.37
CA THR A 11 -4.83 28.28 23.19
C THR A 11 -4.02 27.92 21.94
N ILE A 12 -2.82 28.47 21.78
CA ILE A 12 -1.91 28.10 20.68
C ILE A 12 -1.42 26.66 20.83
N SER A 13 -1.11 26.20 22.05
CA SER A 13 -0.71 24.80 22.30
C SER A 13 -1.83 23.81 22.04
N LEU A 14 -3.10 24.15 22.32
CA LEU A 14 -4.24 23.29 22.04
C LEU A 14 -4.57 23.22 20.54
N SER A 15 -4.31 24.27 19.77
CA SER A 15 -4.53 24.25 18.31
C SER A 15 -3.45 23.47 17.55
N LEU A 16 -2.33 23.13 18.19
CA LEU A 16 -1.27 22.26 17.63
C LEU A 16 -1.53 20.76 17.85
N ILE A 17 -2.57 20.39 18.59
CA ILE A 17 -3.08 19.01 18.60
C ILE A 17 -3.87 18.83 17.31
N GLY A 18 -3.14 18.86 16.20
CA GLY A 18 -3.69 18.59 14.88
C GLY A 18 -4.37 17.21 14.90
N CYS A 19 -5.58 17.14 14.35
CA CYS A 19 -6.24 15.86 14.08
C CYS A 19 -5.24 14.96 13.39
N ALA A 20 -4.78 13.93 14.09
CA ALA A 20 -3.95 12.88 13.49
C ALA A 20 -4.77 12.33 12.32
N SER A 21 -4.35 12.62 11.09
CA SER A 21 -5.06 12.14 9.91
C SER A 21 -4.95 10.63 9.89
N GLN A 22 -6.08 9.95 9.83
CA GLN A 22 -6.13 8.52 9.72
C GLN A 22 -6.23 8.13 8.25
N LYS A 23 -5.31 7.32 7.77
CA LYS A 23 -5.35 6.76 6.42
C LYS A 23 -5.89 5.34 6.49
N ALA A 24 -6.97 5.08 5.78
CA ALA A 24 -7.56 3.75 5.69
C ALA A 24 -7.37 3.21 4.27
N TRP A 25 -7.16 1.89 4.20
CA TRP A 25 -7.15 1.18 2.93
C TRP A 25 -8.46 1.43 2.17
N LYS A 26 -8.35 1.86 0.92
CA LYS A 26 -9.46 2.00 -0.01
C LYS A 26 -9.01 1.52 -1.37
N TYR A 27 -9.69 0.54 -1.91
CA TYR A 27 -9.44 0.03 -3.25
C TYR A 27 -10.69 0.22 -4.11
N GLY A 28 -10.51 0.56 -5.39
CA GLY A 28 -11.57 0.67 -6.37
C GLY A 28 -11.19 -0.14 -7.61
N PRO A 29 -11.87 -1.28 -7.87
CA PRO A 29 -11.60 -2.06 -9.07
C PRO A 29 -12.01 -1.31 -10.34
N GLU A 30 -11.53 -1.77 -11.50
CA GLU A 30 -12.08 -1.32 -12.79
C GLU A 30 -13.58 -1.65 -12.90
N PRO A 31 -14.35 -0.88 -13.66
CA PRO A 31 -15.77 -1.18 -13.90
C PRO A 31 -15.93 -2.59 -14.48
N PHE A 32 -16.91 -3.32 -13.96
CA PHE A 32 -17.21 -4.68 -14.44
C PHE A 32 -17.56 -4.68 -15.93
N ILE A 33 -16.93 -5.55 -16.69
CA ILE A 33 -17.18 -5.73 -18.13
C ILE A 33 -18.41 -6.63 -18.31
N SER A 34 -19.59 -6.02 -18.49
CA SER A 34 -20.84 -6.76 -18.72
C SER A 34 -21.01 -7.18 -20.18
N GLY A 35 -21.77 -8.26 -20.41
CA GLY A 35 -22.15 -8.70 -21.75
C GLY A 35 -21.10 -9.52 -22.52
N VAL A 36 -19.93 -9.75 -21.95
CA VAL A 36 -18.92 -10.64 -22.54
C VAL A 36 -18.89 -11.93 -21.72
N PRO A 37 -18.96 -13.13 -22.34
CA PRO A 37 -18.84 -14.38 -21.59
C PRO A 37 -17.44 -14.54 -21.00
N PRO A 38 -17.30 -15.23 -19.84
CA PRO A 38 -16.01 -15.48 -19.23
C PRO A 38 -15.11 -16.30 -20.19
N GLN A 39 -13.82 -15.95 -20.19
CA GLN A 39 -12.87 -16.58 -21.12
C GLN A 39 -12.40 -17.96 -20.64
N VAL A 40 -12.47 -18.20 -19.32
CA VAL A 40 -12.14 -19.47 -18.65
C VAL A 40 -13.35 -19.89 -17.82
N ASN A 41 -13.94 -21.07 -18.15
CA ASN A 41 -15.08 -21.60 -17.41
C ASN A 41 -14.64 -22.35 -16.14
N LYS A 42 -13.99 -21.64 -15.23
CA LYS A 42 -13.49 -22.10 -13.94
C LYS A 42 -13.78 -21.06 -12.86
N THR A 43 -13.96 -21.54 -11.64
CA THR A 43 -14.06 -20.69 -10.47
C THR A 43 -12.66 -20.48 -9.86
N VAL A 44 -12.38 -19.25 -9.44
CA VAL A 44 -11.11 -18.89 -8.78
C VAL A 44 -11.41 -18.45 -7.36
N VAL A 45 -10.75 -19.07 -6.39
CA VAL A 45 -10.72 -18.58 -5.03
C VAL A 45 -9.44 -17.79 -4.80
N VAL A 46 -9.57 -16.59 -4.25
CA VAL A 46 -8.44 -15.79 -3.77
C VAL A 46 -8.33 -15.99 -2.27
N THR A 47 -7.18 -16.45 -1.80
CA THR A 47 -6.92 -16.67 -0.37
C THR A 47 -6.16 -15.49 0.23
N PRO A 48 -6.18 -15.28 1.56
CA PRO A 48 -5.30 -14.32 2.21
C PRO A 48 -3.86 -14.53 1.77
N PHE A 49 -3.16 -13.43 1.53
CA PHE A 49 -1.79 -13.48 1.03
C PHE A 49 -0.80 -13.84 2.15
N ASN A 50 0.23 -14.58 1.77
CA ASN A 50 1.32 -14.92 2.68
C ASN A 50 2.22 -13.70 2.89
N ASP A 51 2.53 -13.39 4.14
CA ASP A 51 3.43 -12.30 4.49
C ASP A 51 4.86 -12.84 4.70
N GLN A 52 5.79 -12.45 3.83
CA GLN A 52 7.20 -12.80 3.91
C GLN A 52 8.09 -11.58 4.17
N ARG A 53 7.49 -10.44 4.53
CA ARG A 53 8.27 -9.24 4.84
C ARG A 53 9.09 -9.44 6.10
N ILE A 54 10.26 -8.83 6.13
CA ILE A 54 11.07 -8.74 7.35
C ILE A 54 10.41 -7.71 8.27
N ASN A 55 10.15 -8.06 9.53
CA ASN A 55 9.59 -7.14 10.50
C ASN A 55 10.70 -6.34 11.20
N GLU A 56 11.38 -5.50 10.44
CA GLU A 56 12.42 -4.59 10.93
C GLU A 56 11.99 -3.16 10.61
N ASN A 57 11.79 -2.36 11.65
CA ASN A 57 11.37 -0.97 11.53
C ASN A 57 12.31 -0.08 12.31
N SER A 58 12.83 0.96 11.67
CA SER A 58 13.61 2.02 12.29
C SER A 58 12.82 3.32 12.27
N ASN A 59 12.50 3.86 13.45
CA ASN A 59 11.78 5.12 13.56
C ASN A 59 12.64 6.12 14.34
N MET A 60 13.39 6.93 13.61
CA MET A 60 14.27 7.97 14.12
C MET A 60 13.76 9.37 13.74
N VAL A 61 12.43 9.50 13.55
CA VAL A 61 11.85 10.80 13.17
C VAL A 61 12.19 11.89 14.19
N ALA A 62 12.21 11.58 15.50
CA ALA A 62 12.54 12.52 16.57
C ALA A 62 13.96 13.11 16.47
N MET A 63 14.83 12.54 15.66
CA MET A 63 16.18 13.10 15.42
C MET A 63 16.12 14.51 14.81
N TYR A 64 15.03 14.89 14.17
CA TYR A 64 14.82 16.26 13.66
C TYR A 64 14.87 17.32 14.77
N LEU A 65 14.66 16.95 16.05
CA LEU A 65 14.72 17.86 17.19
C LEU A 65 16.18 18.16 17.65
N ILE A 66 17.14 17.38 17.19
CA ILE A 66 18.55 17.58 17.56
C ILE A 66 19.12 18.71 16.69
N PRO A 67 19.72 19.75 17.29
CA PRO A 67 20.40 20.81 16.55
C PRO A 67 21.47 20.27 15.61
N LEU A 68 21.58 20.84 14.42
CA LEU A 68 22.48 20.45 13.33
C LEU A 68 22.10 19.16 12.60
N MET A 69 21.13 18.36 13.09
CA MET A 69 20.56 17.26 12.32
C MET A 69 19.65 17.81 11.23
N PRO A 70 19.92 17.56 9.95
CA PRO A 70 19.15 18.17 8.86
C PRO A 70 17.77 17.58 8.68
N PHE A 71 17.53 16.37 9.14
CA PHE A 71 16.24 15.66 9.06
C PHE A 71 16.14 14.57 10.13
N GLY A 72 14.91 14.17 10.47
CA GLY A 72 14.59 12.88 11.07
C GLY A 72 14.07 11.93 10.02
N TRP A 73 14.10 10.61 10.29
CA TRP A 73 13.72 9.60 9.29
C TRP A 73 12.96 8.41 9.86
N GLN A 74 12.25 7.73 8.98
CA GLN A 74 11.63 6.43 9.18
C GLN A 74 12.07 5.50 8.06
N ASP A 75 12.45 4.26 8.39
CA ASP A 75 12.71 3.16 7.47
C ASP A 75 11.93 1.96 7.99
N LEU A 76 10.80 1.67 7.34
CA LEU A 76 9.81 0.74 7.85
C LEU A 76 9.54 -0.34 6.79
N ASN A 77 9.74 -1.61 7.16
CA ASN A 77 9.37 -2.75 6.32
C ASN A 77 7.90 -3.18 6.53
N THR A 78 7.35 -2.89 7.72
CA THR A 78 5.94 -3.12 8.08
C THR A 78 5.31 -1.82 8.59
N PRO A 79 5.06 -0.85 7.67
CA PRO A 79 4.65 0.50 8.06
C PRO A 79 3.29 0.54 8.77
N GLU A 80 2.39 -0.40 8.53
CA GLU A 80 1.09 -0.49 9.19
C GLU A 80 1.19 -0.71 10.71
N GLY A 81 2.32 -1.20 11.20
CA GLY A 81 2.58 -1.39 12.63
C GLY A 81 2.98 -0.12 13.38
N VAL A 82 3.16 1.01 12.69
CA VAL A 82 3.64 2.27 13.27
C VAL A 82 2.48 3.25 13.47
N GLN A 83 2.45 3.93 14.62
CA GLN A 83 1.35 4.82 14.97
C GLN A 83 1.39 6.19 14.29
N ALA A 84 2.57 6.65 13.88
CA ALA A 84 2.73 7.95 13.26
C ALA A 84 3.75 7.89 12.12
N HIS A 85 3.35 8.29 10.94
CA HIS A 85 4.17 8.43 9.74
C HIS A 85 4.56 9.90 9.54
N VAL A 86 5.55 10.17 8.69
CA VAL A 86 6.09 11.52 8.48
C VAL A 86 5.05 12.52 8.03
N SER A 87 4.13 12.15 7.15
CA SER A 87 3.11 13.04 6.58
C SER A 87 1.68 12.71 7.01
N SER A 88 1.44 11.56 7.63
CA SER A 88 0.14 11.14 8.12
C SER A 88 0.25 10.53 9.53
N GLY A 89 -0.89 10.31 10.15
CA GLY A 89 -0.94 9.62 11.45
C GLY A 89 -1.03 8.11 11.29
N LEU A 90 -2.06 7.54 11.91
CA LEU A 90 -2.30 6.09 11.93
C LEU A 90 -2.79 5.58 10.58
N TRP A 91 -2.27 4.41 10.17
CA TRP A 91 -2.78 3.66 9.02
C TRP A 91 -3.65 2.49 9.49
N ILE A 92 -4.84 2.37 8.88
CA ILE A 92 -5.72 1.22 9.02
C ILE A 92 -5.55 0.38 7.77
N TRP A 93 -4.68 -0.61 7.86
CA TRP A 93 -4.32 -1.47 6.74
C TRP A 93 -3.93 -2.87 7.25
N ARG A 94 -4.42 -3.89 6.58
CA ARG A 94 -4.09 -5.30 6.80
C ARG A 94 -3.58 -5.90 5.49
N PRO A 95 -2.30 -5.76 5.16
CA PRO A 95 -1.77 -6.10 3.83
C PRO A 95 -2.18 -7.48 3.32
N ASN A 96 -2.11 -8.50 4.17
CA ASN A 96 -2.44 -9.88 3.81
C ASN A 96 -3.90 -10.09 3.38
N GLU A 97 -4.84 -9.37 4.01
CA GLU A 97 -6.26 -9.44 3.67
C GLU A 97 -6.64 -8.44 2.59
N ASP A 98 -6.20 -7.19 2.74
CA ASP A 98 -6.64 -6.08 1.89
C ASP A 98 -6.10 -6.21 0.47
N ILE A 99 -4.84 -6.64 0.30
CA ILE A 99 -4.27 -6.93 -1.02
C ILE A 99 -4.98 -8.11 -1.68
N ALA A 100 -5.29 -9.16 -0.91
CA ALA A 100 -6.03 -10.32 -1.42
C ALA A 100 -7.46 -9.95 -1.86
N LYS A 101 -8.17 -9.16 -1.07
CA LYS A 101 -9.52 -8.65 -1.40
C LYS A 101 -9.51 -7.76 -2.63
N ALA A 102 -8.54 -6.85 -2.73
CA ALA A 102 -8.35 -6.02 -3.92
C ALA A 102 -8.08 -6.88 -5.18
N SER A 103 -7.28 -7.94 -5.03
CA SER A 103 -6.99 -8.88 -6.12
C SER A 103 -8.24 -9.64 -6.56
N TYR A 104 -9.09 -10.05 -5.61
CA TYR A 104 -10.40 -10.61 -5.89
C TYR A 104 -11.28 -9.63 -6.67
N GLU A 105 -11.42 -8.39 -6.20
CA GLU A 105 -12.27 -7.38 -6.82
C GLU A 105 -11.83 -7.08 -8.25
N GLU A 106 -10.53 -6.90 -8.50
CA GLU A 106 -9.98 -6.60 -9.82
C GLU A 106 -10.15 -7.77 -10.80
N LEU A 107 -9.85 -9.01 -10.36
CA LEU A 107 -10.05 -10.19 -11.21
C LEU A 107 -11.52 -10.45 -11.51
N ASN A 108 -12.40 -10.25 -10.53
CA ASN A 108 -13.84 -10.41 -10.74
C ASN A 108 -14.36 -9.38 -11.74
N SER A 109 -13.92 -8.12 -11.65
CA SER A 109 -14.32 -7.06 -12.59
C SER A 109 -13.83 -7.32 -14.02
N SER A 110 -12.70 -8.03 -14.18
CA SER A 110 -12.12 -8.33 -15.49
C SER A 110 -12.89 -9.32 -16.34
N ASN A 111 -13.83 -10.07 -15.73
CA ASN A 111 -14.62 -11.13 -16.37
C ASN A 111 -13.78 -12.21 -17.12
N LEU A 112 -12.58 -12.47 -16.63
CA LEU A 112 -11.71 -13.52 -17.21
C LEU A 112 -12.17 -14.92 -16.85
N PHE A 113 -12.65 -15.10 -15.62
CA PHE A 113 -13.09 -16.38 -15.08
C PHE A 113 -14.60 -16.40 -14.88
N LYS A 114 -15.17 -17.61 -14.78
CA LYS A 114 -16.62 -17.79 -14.57
C LYS A 114 -17.08 -17.10 -13.28
N GLU A 115 -16.31 -17.22 -12.25
CA GLU A 115 -16.56 -16.64 -10.95
C GLU A 115 -15.23 -16.45 -10.21
N VAL A 116 -15.09 -15.35 -9.51
CA VAL A 116 -13.96 -15.11 -8.59
C VAL A 116 -14.55 -14.75 -7.24
N PHE A 117 -13.99 -15.27 -6.16
CA PHE A 117 -14.41 -14.94 -4.79
C PHE A 117 -13.26 -15.01 -3.81
N TYR A 118 -13.40 -14.30 -2.69
CA TYR A 118 -12.43 -14.33 -1.60
C TYR A 118 -12.87 -15.32 -0.54
N SER A 119 -11.98 -16.23 -0.14
CA SER A 119 -12.22 -17.19 0.95
C SER A 119 -10.91 -17.57 1.64
N THR A 120 -11.01 -17.89 2.93
CA THR A 120 -9.89 -18.49 3.67
C THR A 120 -9.69 -19.98 3.34
N ARG A 121 -10.63 -20.58 2.61
CA ARG A 121 -10.63 -22.01 2.24
C ARG A 121 -10.31 -22.18 0.77
N ALA A 122 -9.08 -22.59 0.47
CA ALA A 122 -8.65 -22.86 -0.91
C ALA A 122 -9.50 -23.96 -1.61
N SER A 123 -10.19 -24.83 -0.83
CA SER A 123 -10.99 -25.94 -1.36
C SER A 123 -12.29 -25.51 -2.06
N GLU A 124 -12.69 -24.25 -1.98
CA GLU A 124 -13.96 -23.75 -2.51
C GLU A 124 -13.91 -23.43 -4.01
N GLY A 125 -12.72 -23.28 -4.63
CA GLY A 125 -12.54 -22.99 -6.05
C GLY A 125 -11.95 -24.14 -6.85
N ASP A 126 -12.11 -24.10 -8.18
CA ASP A 126 -11.39 -24.95 -9.13
C ASP A 126 -9.91 -24.57 -9.17
N LEU A 127 -9.66 -23.26 -9.19
CA LEU A 127 -8.36 -22.63 -9.19
C LEU A 127 -8.16 -21.84 -7.90
N VAL A 128 -6.92 -21.68 -7.49
CA VAL A 128 -6.53 -20.89 -6.33
C VAL A 128 -5.56 -19.81 -6.78
N LEU A 129 -5.89 -18.55 -6.50
CA LEU A 129 -4.93 -17.46 -6.56
C LEU A 129 -4.34 -17.25 -5.18
N GLN A 130 -3.06 -17.47 -5.07
CA GLN A 130 -2.25 -17.20 -3.90
C GLN A 130 -1.36 -16.00 -4.17
N GLY A 131 -1.12 -15.19 -3.14
CA GLY A 131 -0.16 -14.11 -3.21
C GLY A 131 0.85 -14.18 -2.09
N THR A 132 2.02 -13.62 -2.35
CA THR A 132 3.08 -13.45 -1.35
C THR A 132 3.54 -12.01 -1.33
N ILE A 133 3.42 -11.35 -0.19
CA ILE A 133 3.89 -9.98 0.03
C ILE A 133 5.36 -10.07 0.41
N LYS A 134 6.24 -9.50 -0.41
CA LYS A 134 7.69 -9.52 -0.21
C LYS A 134 8.22 -8.20 0.32
N SER A 135 7.61 -7.07 -0.06
CA SER A 135 7.96 -5.74 0.44
C SER A 135 6.75 -4.83 0.49
N THR A 136 6.69 -4.03 1.54
CA THR A 136 5.87 -2.83 1.67
C THR A 136 6.72 -1.73 2.32
N LYS A 137 7.93 -1.55 1.79
CA LYS A 137 8.90 -0.64 2.37
C LYS A 137 8.40 0.80 2.30
N TYR A 138 8.59 1.53 3.40
CA TYR A 138 8.32 2.94 3.55
C TYR A 138 9.59 3.64 4.04
N ASP A 139 10.09 4.59 3.27
CA ASP A 139 11.15 5.49 3.65
C ASP A 139 10.59 6.91 3.77
N GLY A 140 10.65 7.50 4.96
CA GLY A 140 10.17 8.85 5.22
C GLY A 140 11.26 9.73 5.82
N LYS A 141 11.39 10.97 5.35
CA LYS A 141 12.29 11.99 5.91
C LYS A 141 11.53 13.26 6.19
N LEU A 142 11.73 13.83 7.38
CA LEU A 142 11.19 15.12 7.79
C LEU A 142 12.34 16.12 7.90
N PHE A 143 12.33 17.16 7.08
CA PHE A 143 13.43 18.10 6.97
C PHE A 143 13.31 19.25 7.96
N THR A 144 14.37 19.51 8.71
CA THR A 144 14.51 20.69 9.58
C THR A 144 15.75 21.51 9.27
N TYR A 145 16.55 21.07 8.30
CA TYR A 145 17.73 21.80 7.82
C TYR A 145 18.76 22.13 8.91
N GLY A 146 18.82 21.33 9.96
CA GLY A 146 19.70 21.56 11.12
C GLY A 146 19.19 22.58 12.12
N LEU A 147 18.00 23.17 11.89
CA LEU A 147 17.41 24.19 12.76
C LEU A 147 16.52 23.63 13.88
N SER A 148 16.46 22.28 14.01
CA SER A 148 15.66 21.60 15.03
C SER A 148 14.19 22.09 14.98
N ALA A 149 13.58 22.43 16.11
CA ALA A 149 12.19 22.90 16.20
C ALA A 149 11.90 24.16 15.39
N TYR A 150 12.90 24.91 14.96
CA TYR A 150 12.73 26.09 14.09
C TYR A 150 12.74 25.75 12.59
N GLY A 151 13.10 24.54 12.21
CA GLY A 151 13.12 24.09 10.81
C GLY A 151 11.86 24.34 10.04
N PRO A 152 10.64 24.11 10.61
CA PRO A 152 9.37 24.37 9.96
C PRO A 152 9.18 25.80 9.44
N VAL A 153 9.89 26.80 9.97
CA VAL A 153 9.86 28.18 9.45
C VAL A 153 10.30 28.22 7.98
N LEU A 154 11.23 27.34 7.58
CA LEU A 154 11.72 27.27 6.21
C LEU A 154 10.69 26.66 5.25
N TRP A 155 9.77 25.85 5.73
CA TRP A 155 8.69 25.30 4.91
C TRP A 155 7.73 26.38 4.42
N TRP A 156 7.53 27.44 5.24
CA TRP A 156 6.68 28.60 4.88
C TRP A 156 7.25 29.42 3.72
N ILE A 157 8.55 29.36 3.48
CA ILE A 157 9.20 30.00 2.32
C ILE A 157 9.38 29.05 1.14
N GLY A 158 8.74 27.87 1.17
CA GLY A 158 8.67 26.93 0.05
C GLY A 158 9.72 25.83 0.04
N LEU A 159 10.55 25.71 1.09
CA LEU A 159 11.47 24.58 1.18
C LEU A 159 10.72 23.28 1.47
N PRO A 160 11.21 22.13 0.96
CA PRO A 160 10.62 20.83 1.23
C PRO A 160 10.41 20.55 2.71
N ALA A 161 9.23 20.05 3.07
CA ALA A 161 8.92 19.64 4.44
C ALA A 161 9.26 18.17 4.68
N ALA A 162 8.97 17.33 3.70
CA ALA A 162 9.18 15.89 3.78
C ALA A 162 9.54 15.28 2.42
N ASN A 163 10.19 14.12 2.47
CA ASN A 163 10.33 13.22 1.33
C ASN A 163 9.86 11.85 1.78
N VAL A 164 9.06 11.19 0.93
CA VAL A 164 8.52 9.86 1.21
C VAL A 164 8.71 8.98 0.00
N SER A 165 9.10 7.74 0.23
CA SER A 165 9.13 6.67 -0.78
C SER A 165 8.40 5.44 -0.26
N ASN A 166 7.58 4.85 -1.13
CA ASN A 166 6.87 3.60 -0.89
C ASN A 166 7.30 2.58 -1.92
N GLU A 167 7.56 1.35 -1.49
CA GLU A 167 7.79 0.19 -2.35
C GLU A 167 6.75 -0.87 -2.08
N LEU A 168 6.21 -1.48 -3.12
CA LEU A 168 5.33 -2.63 -3.04
C LEU A 168 5.84 -3.75 -3.93
N VAL A 169 6.15 -4.92 -3.34
CA VAL A 169 6.55 -6.13 -4.08
C VAL A 169 5.63 -7.28 -3.70
N VAL A 170 4.91 -7.78 -4.70
CA VAL A 170 3.95 -8.88 -4.53
C VAL A 170 4.15 -9.92 -5.62
N SER A 171 4.24 -11.20 -5.23
CA SER A 171 4.21 -12.34 -6.14
C SER A 171 2.81 -12.93 -6.15
N PHE A 172 2.34 -13.31 -7.34
CA PHE A 172 1.06 -13.96 -7.55
C PHE A 172 1.27 -15.32 -8.18
N LYS A 173 0.50 -16.32 -7.72
CA LYS A 173 0.54 -17.68 -8.22
C LYS A 173 -0.87 -18.18 -8.41
N LEU A 174 -1.22 -18.62 -9.64
CA LEU A 174 -2.48 -19.27 -9.99
C LEU A 174 -2.25 -20.77 -10.13
N GLU A 175 -2.93 -21.57 -9.32
CA GLU A 175 -2.80 -23.02 -9.29
C GLU A 175 -4.11 -23.73 -9.65
N ASP A 176 -4.03 -24.83 -10.38
CA ASP A 176 -5.10 -25.82 -10.48
C ASP A 176 -5.10 -26.67 -9.21
N ARG A 177 -6.15 -26.51 -8.42
CA ARG A 177 -6.29 -27.23 -7.14
C ARG A 177 -6.35 -28.74 -7.30
N LYS A 178 -7.01 -29.22 -8.36
CA LYS A 178 -7.23 -30.65 -8.58
C LYS A 178 -5.91 -31.39 -8.84
N ASN A 179 -5.04 -30.77 -9.60
CA ASN A 179 -3.79 -31.36 -10.06
C ASN A 179 -2.56 -30.82 -9.30
N ASN A 180 -2.73 -29.86 -8.37
CA ASN A 180 -1.65 -29.14 -7.71
C ASN A 180 -0.62 -28.56 -8.70
N LYS A 181 -1.12 -28.12 -9.87
CA LYS A 181 -0.29 -27.65 -10.97
C LYS A 181 -0.27 -26.13 -11.01
N VAL A 182 0.92 -25.54 -11.03
CA VAL A 182 1.08 -24.08 -11.23
C VAL A 182 0.76 -23.76 -12.68
N LEU A 183 -0.28 -22.98 -12.89
CA LEU A 183 -0.72 -22.53 -14.20
C LEU A 183 0.01 -21.28 -14.64
N TRP A 184 0.17 -20.33 -13.70
CA TRP A 184 0.79 -19.06 -13.93
C TRP A 184 1.41 -18.53 -12.63
N GLU A 185 2.55 -17.86 -12.71
CA GLU A 185 3.24 -17.26 -11.59
C GLU A 185 4.04 -16.05 -12.07
N LYS A 186 3.96 -14.94 -11.34
CA LYS A 186 4.73 -13.73 -11.64
C LYS A 186 4.87 -12.81 -10.44
N GLU A 187 6.01 -12.14 -10.34
CA GLU A 187 6.29 -11.11 -9.35
C GLU A 187 6.15 -9.72 -9.98
N TYR A 188 5.62 -8.79 -9.20
CA TYR A 188 5.47 -7.38 -9.58
C TYR A 188 6.06 -6.50 -8.51
N ARG A 189 6.67 -5.41 -8.95
CA ARG A 189 7.22 -4.36 -8.12
C ARG A 189 6.76 -3.02 -8.64
N ASP A 190 6.34 -2.15 -7.75
CA ASP A 190 6.12 -0.72 -8.01
C ASP A 190 6.78 0.09 -6.90
N GLU A 191 7.24 1.28 -7.24
CA GLU A 191 7.89 2.20 -6.31
C GLU A 191 7.46 3.63 -6.65
N VAL A 192 7.07 4.39 -5.63
CA VAL A 192 6.65 5.79 -5.75
C VAL A 192 7.41 6.60 -4.74
N SER A 193 8.02 7.70 -5.19
CA SER A 193 8.68 8.66 -4.31
C SER A 193 8.22 10.07 -4.64
N HIS A 194 7.98 10.85 -3.60
CA HIS A 194 7.62 12.26 -3.75
C HIS A 194 8.19 13.13 -2.64
N THR A 195 8.38 14.39 -2.96
CA THR A 195 8.81 15.42 -2.03
C THR A 195 7.65 16.37 -1.79
N SER A 196 7.27 16.54 -0.52
CA SER A 196 6.16 17.38 -0.10
C SER A 196 6.65 18.74 0.36
N VAL A 197 5.93 19.78 -0.06
CA VAL A 197 6.02 21.14 0.48
C VAL A 197 4.74 21.46 1.26
N ILE A 198 4.78 22.41 2.19
CA ILE A 198 3.62 22.72 3.07
C ILE A 198 2.36 23.11 2.28
N TYR A 199 2.53 23.66 1.08
CA TYR A 199 1.43 24.10 0.20
C TYR A 199 0.88 22.99 -0.71
N SER A 200 1.57 21.84 -0.78
CA SER A 200 1.18 20.66 -1.55
C SER A 200 1.64 19.40 -0.83
N LEU A 201 0.84 19.01 0.16
CA LEU A 201 1.10 17.76 0.91
C LEU A 201 0.56 16.59 0.10
N SER A 202 1.48 15.75 -0.39
CA SER A 202 1.14 14.48 -1.01
C SER A 202 0.77 13.44 0.05
N SER A 203 -0.01 12.44 -0.34
CA SER A 203 -0.24 11.29 0.51
C SER A 203 1.08 10.53 0.70
N ASP A 204 1.28 9.96 1.88
CA ASP A 204 2.37 9.03 2.12
C ASP A 204 1.88 7.56 2.17
N PHE A 205 0.60 7.33 1.90
CA PHE A 205 -0.03 6.02 1.82
C PHE A 205 -0.41 5.71 0.37
N GLU A 206 0.58 5.33 -0.45
CA GLU A 206 0.43 5.14 -1.90
C GLU A 206 0.11 3.69 -2.30
N TYR A 207 0.08 2.73 -1.36
CA TYR A 207 -0.08 1.31 -1.66
C TYR A 207 -1.35 0.93 -2.41
N PRO A 208 -2.53 1.58 -2.19
CA PRO A 208 -3.73 1.28 -2.98
C PRO A 208 -3.52 1.58 -4.47
N ASP A 209 -2.90 2.72 -4.80
CA ASP A 209 -2.67 3.14 -6.18
C ASP A 209 -1.56 2.32 -6.85
N MET A 210 -0.50 1.98 -6.10
CA MET A 210 0.54 1.07 -6.55
C MET A 210 -0.03 -0.33 -6.85
N LEU A 211 -0.86 -0.86 -5.94
CA LEU A 211 -1.51 -2.15 -6.15
C LEU A 211 -2.45 -2.11 -7.35
N LYS A 212 -3.17 -1.01 -7.57
CA LYS A 212 -4.03 -0.85 -8.75
C LYS A 212 -3.24 -1.04 -10.04
N LYS A 213 -2.08 -0.39 -10.18
CA LYS A 213 -1.19 -0.55 -11.34
C LYS A 213 -0.71 -2.01 -11.48
N ILE A 214 -0.32 -2.63 -10.37
CA ILE A 214 0.12 -4.03 -10.34
C ILE A 214 -1.01 -4.94 -10.83
N LEU A 215 -2.23 -4.81 -10.27
CA LEU A 215 -3.35 -5.70 -10.60
C LEU A 215 -3.83 -5.53 -12.04
N LEU A 216 -3.80 -4.33 -12.59
CA LEU A 216 -4.06 -4.12 -14.02
C LEU A 216 -3.05 -4.89 -14.89
N ASN A 217 -1.78 -4.92 -14.49
CA ASN A 217 -0.75 -5.71 -15.17
C ASN A 217 -0.97 -7.22 -14.97
N VAL A 218 -1.36 -7.67 -13.77
CA VAL A 218 -1.74 -9.08 -13.50
C VAL A 218 -2.86 -9.53 -14.42
N VAL A 219 -3.95 -8.77 -14.51
CA VAL A 219 -5.09 -9.06 -15.41
C VAL A 219 -4.64 -9.12 -16.87
N LYS A 220 -3.84 -8.15 -17.31
CA LYS A 220 -3.28 -8.09 -18.67
C LYS A 220 -2.41 -9.30 -18.98
N ASP A 221 -1.53 -9.68 -18.07
CA ASP A 221 -0.59 -10.79 -18.26
C ASP A 221 -1.33 -12.13 -18.25
N ILE A 222 -2.26 -12.37 -17.34
CA ILE A 222 -3.12 -13.56 -17.35
C ILE A 222 -3.89 -13.64 -18.67
N LYS A 223 -4.44 -12.51 -19.14
CA LYS A 223 -5.17 -12.45 -20.41
C LYS A 223 -4.28 -12.77 -21.60
N SER A 224 -3.04 -12.31 -21.62
CA SER A 224 -2.08 -12.61 -22.68
C SER A 224 -1.63 -14.07 -22.68
N ASP A 225 -1.57 -14.71 -21.50
CA ASP A 225 -1.15 -16.12 -21.33
C ASP A 225 -2.35 -17.11 -21.38
N LEU A 226 -3.56 -16.66 -21.66
CA LEU A 226 -4.75 -17.52 -21.72
C LEU A 226 -4.61 -18.75 -22.64
N PRO A 227 -3.96 -18.69 -23.83
CA PRO A 227 -3.77 -19.88 -24.65
C PRO A 227 -2.99 -20.99 -23.93
N ASN A 228 -1.88 -20.62 -23.27
CA ASN A 228 -1.05 -21.54 -22.50
C ASN A 228 -1.82 -22.05 -21.27
N LEU A 229 -2.54 -21.19 -20.60
CA LEU A 229 -3.35 -21.51 -19.43
C LEU A 229 -4.42 -22.54 -19.75
N LYS A 230 -5.15 -22.37 -20.86
CA LYS A 230 -6.16 -23.32 -21.35
C LYS A 230 -5.52 -24.68 -21.69
N THR A 231 -4.37 -24.69 -22.34
CA THR A 231 -3.64 -25.93 -22.65
C THR A 231 -3.22 -26.66 -21.37
N LYS A 232 -2.74 -25.94 -20.35
CA LYS A 232 -2.36 -26.53 -19.07
C LYS A 232 -3.54 -27.09 -18.27
N LEU A 233 -4.77 -26.55 -18.48
CA LEU A 233 -5.98 -27.00 -17.80
C LEU A 233 -6.59 -28.27 -18.42
N VAL A 234 -6.25 -28.61 -19.67
CA VAL A 234 -6.77 -29.80 -20.38
C VAL A 234 -5.89 -31.02 -20.13
N ASN A 235 -4.61 -30.83 -19.88
CA ASN A 235 -3.60 -31.85 -19.61
C ASN A 235 -3.38 -32.05 -18.08
#